data_4bccf4101ffa7e94dd62e3c05dc8a463
#
_entry.id   4bccf4101ffa7e94dd62e3c05dc8a463
#
_cell.length_a   1.000
_cell.length_b   1.000
_cell.length_c   1.000
_cell.angle_alpha   90.00
_cell.angle_beta   90.00
_cell.angle_gamma   90.00
#
_symmetry.space_group_name_H-M   'P 1'
#
loop_
_entity.id
_entity.type
_entity.pdbx_description
1 polymer ?
#
loop_
_entity_poly.entity_id
_entity_poly.type
_entity_poly.pdbx_seq_one_letter_code
_entity_poly.pdbx_strand_id
1 'polypeptide(L)'
;MRRQRPVPARTAGAVAVLALVAGCGSGTVEVPAPAVSGAAAQRCAALVKALPRSVDDQAHRAVSTGAREYGAAWGDPPIVLSCGVARPQGLNRFATCQQVNGVGWFVPPAQIDRGPGPITMTTIGFQPRVQVQLPGDYWPPAAAMADLAKPVKASLQHTHSCV
;
A
#
# COMPACT_ATOMS: atom_id res chain seq x y z
N MET A 1 3.89 -69.51 52.30
CA MET A 1 3.34 -69.10 50.99
C MET A 1 2.89 -67.69 51.09
N ARG A 2 3.70 -66.68 50.59
CA ARG A 2 3.41 -65.24 50.59
C ARG A 2 2.94 -64.86 49.18
N ARG A 3 1.69 -64.48 49.04
CA ARG A 3 1.13 -63.96 47.79
C ARG A 3 1.58 -62.49 47.55
N GLN A 4 2.34 -62.27 46.52
CA GLN A 4 2.67 -60.93 46.01
C GLN A 4 1.48 -60.37 45.24
N ARG A 5 1.07 -59.15 45.57
CA ARG A 5 0.04 -58.38 44.85
C ARG A 5 0.72 -57.57 43.71
N PRO A 6 0.17 -57.55 42.53
CA PRO A 6 0.74 -56.70 41.46
C PRO A 6 0.37 -55.22 41.70
N VAL A 7 1.39 -54.35 41.45
CA VAL A 7 1.27 -52.89 41.49
C VAL A 7 0.80 -52.42 40.12
N PRO A 8 -0.23 -51.56 40.02
CA PRO A 8 -0.66 -51.02 38.71
C PRO A 8 0.32 -49.95 38.22
N ALA A 9 0.77 -50.09 36.97
CA ALA A 9 1.55 -49.13 36.24
C ALA A 9 0.73 -47.88 35.96
N ARG A 10 1.16 -46.71 36.41
CA ARG A 10 0.60 -45.41 36.03
C ARG A 10 1.19 -45.00 34.70
N THR A 11 0.38 -45.02 33.65
CA THR A 11 0.69 -44.41 32.34
C THR A 11 0.58 -42.91 32.48
N ALA A 12 1.72 -42.22 32.45
CA ALA A 12 1.79 -40.76 32.32
C ALA A 12 1.45 -40.37 30.88
N GLY A 13 0.28 -39.83 30.65
CA GLY A 13 -0.12 -39.26 29.37
C GLY A 13 0.59 -37.92 29.16
N ALA A 14 1.49 -37.87 28.18
CA ALA A 14 2.11 -36.64 27.72
C ALA A 14 1.08 -35.84 26.89
N VAL A 15 0.59 -34.73 27.43
CA VAL A 15 -0.23 -33.76 26.71
C VAL A 15 0.70 -32.90 25.87
N ALA A 16 0.77 -33.16 24.56
CA ALA A 16 1.44 -32.31 23.60
C ALA A 16 0.59 -31.04 23.37
N VAL A 17 1.01 -29.92 23.95
CA VAL A 17 0.44 -28.61 23.65
C VAL A 17 0.97 -28.17 22.29
N LEU A 18 0.13 -28.27 21.24
CA LEU A 18 0.38 -27.64 19.94
C LEU A 18 0.20 -26.13 20.13
N ALA A 19 1.32 -25.40 20.22
CA ALA A 19 1.33 -23.95 20.10
C ALA A 19 1.01 -23.60 18.66
N LEU A 20 -0.23 -23.17 18.38
CA LEU A 20 -0.61 -22.51 17.14
C LEU A 20 0.09 -21.14 17.09
N VAL A 21 1.24 -21.09 16.41
CA VAL A 21 1.87 -19.83 16.02
C VAL A 21 0.98 -19.21 14.96
N ALA A 22 0.09 -18.29 15.39
CA ALA A 22 -0.60 -17.40 14.48
C ALA A 22 0.47 -16.54 13.80
N GLY A 23 0.90 -16.93 12.59
CA GLY A 23 1.79 -16.16 11.75
C GLY A 23 1.11 -14.85 11.39
N CYS A 24 1.43 -13.76 12.10
CA CYS A 24 1.17 -12.41 11.61
C CYS A 24 1.78 -12.31 10.22
N GLY A 25 0.95 -12.12 9.20
CA GLY A 25 1.36 -12.05 7.80
C GLY A 25 2.29 -10.87 7.51
N SER A 26 3.59 -11.06 7.81
CA SER A 26 4.66 -10.12 7.46
C SER A 26 5.16 -10.35 6.02
N GLY A 27 4.29 -10.81 5.13
CA GLY A 27 4.63 -11.00 3.73
C GLY A 27 5.01 -9.68 3.07
N THR A 28 6.00 -9.74 2.16
CA THR A 28 6.35 -8.63 1.26
C THR A 28 5.16 -8.31 0.35
N VAL A 29 4.83 -7.03 0.22
CA VAL A 29 3.77 -6.59 -0.70
C VAL A 29 4.35 -6.51 -2.11
N GLU A 30 3.70 -7.17 -3.06
CA GLU A 30 4.06 -7.06 -4.47
C GLU A 30 3.62 -5.70 -5.02
N VAL A 31 4.58 -4.97 -5.59
CA VAL A 31 4.31 -3.73 -6.30
C VAL A 31 4.78 -3.90 -7.75
N PRO A 32 3.93 -3.65 -8.73
CA PRO A 32 4.33 -3.75 -10.14
C PRO A 32 5.49 -2.81 -10.45
N ALA A 33 6.57 -3.33 -11.03
CA ALA A 33 7.69 -2.51 -11.48
C ALA A 33 7.27 -1.72 -12.74
N PRO A 34 7.37 -0.39 -12.74
CA PRO A 34 7.00 0.42 -13.90
C PRO A 34 8.10 0.38 -14.96
N ALA A 35 7.70 0.60 -16.21
CA ALA A 35 8.64 0.77 -17.32
C ALA A 35 9.11 2.24 -17.37
N VAL A 36 9.94 2.67 -16.41
CA VAL A 36 10.52 4.01 -16.37
C VAL A 36 12.05 3.94 -16.43
N SER A 37 12.66 4.97 -17.01
CA SER A 37 14.11 5.08 -17.13
C SER A 37 14.59 6.53 -16.99
N GLY A 38 15.89 6.75 -16.92
CA GLY A 38 16.49 8.07 -16.88
C GLY A 38 15.95 8.96 -15.76
N ALA A 39 15.61 10.21 -16.09
CA ALA A 39 15.14 11.21 -15.12
C ALA A 39 13.83 10.80 -14.41
N ALA A 40 12.95 10.04 -15.06
CA ALA A 40 11.72 9.56 -14.45
C ALA A 40 12.02 8.54 -13.35
N ALA A 41 12.94 7.61 -13.58
CA ALA A 41 13.37 6.64 -12.56
C ALA A 41 14.00 7.34 -11.34
N GLN A 42 14.86 8.35 -11.58
CA GLN A 42 15.48 9.14 -10.50
C GLN A 42 14.44 9.87 -9.65
N ARG A 43 13.40 10.44 -10.28
CA ARG A 43 12.30 11.10 -9.55
C ARG A 43 11.48 10.12 -8.73
N CYS A 44 11.19 8.92 -9.25
CA CYS A 44 10.52 7.88 -8.50
C CYS A 44 11.34 7.45 -7.27
N ALA A 45 12.64 7.22 -7.45
CA ALA A 45 13.52 6.87 -6.33
C ALA A 45 13.60 8.01 -5.28
N ALA A 46 13.61 9.26 -5.71
CA ALA A 46 13.56 10.42 -4.80
C ALA A 46 12.22 10.48 -4.05
N LEU A 47 11.11 10.23 -4.74
CA LEU A 47 9.80 10.15 -4.12
C LEU A 47 9.77 9.07 -3.03
N VAL A 48 10.17 7.84 -3.36
CA VAL A 48 10.12 6.72 -2.39
C VAL A 48 10.95 7.02 -1.13
N LYS A 49 12.11 7.67 -1.28
CA LYS A 49 12.92 8.11 -0.14
C LYS A 49 12.25 9.19 0.72
N ALA A 50 11.38 10.00 0.12
CA ALA A 50 10.69 11.10 0.80
C ALA A 50 9.34 10.68 1.40
N LEU A 51 8.86 9.45 1.12
CA LEU A 51 7.58 8.95 1.62
C LEU A 51 7.56 8.88 3.16
N PRO A 52 6.41 9.16 3.79
CA PRO A 52 6.26 9.08 5.23
C PRO A 52 6.28 7.62 5.73
N ARG A 53 6.59 7.45 7.02
CA ARG A 53 6.54 6.13 7.69
C ARG A 53 5.13 5.59 7.88
N SER A 54 4.14 6.48 7.87
CA SER A 54 2.72 6.12 7.93
C SER A 54 1.93 6.89 6.88
N VAL A 55 0.90 6.26 6.33
CA VAL A 55 -0.11 6.85 5.44
C VAL A 55 -1.46 6.41 5.95
N ASP A 56 -2.37 7.36 6.17
CA ASP A 56 -3.69 7.10 6.78
C ASP A 56 -3.56 6.30 8.08
N ASP A 57 -2.63 6.73 8.95
CA ASP A 57 -2.23 6.07 10.21
C ASP A 57 -1.71 4.63 10.06
N GLN A 58 -1.56 4.13 8.84
CA GLN A 58 -1.04 2.78 8.57
C GLN A 58 0.49 2.78 8.48
N ALA A 59 1.13 1.87 9.21
CA ALA A 59 2.58 1.73 9.23
C ALA A 59 3.12 1.17 7.90
N HIS A 60 4.33 1.62 7.52
CA HIS A 60 5.04 1.15 6.33
C HIS A 60 5.29 -0.36 6.36
N ARG A 61 5.16 -1.00 5.20
CA ARG A 61 5.41 -2.44 4.97
C ARG A 61 6.54 -2.67 3.98
N ALA A 62 7.19 -3.83 4.10
CA ALA A 62 8.18 -4.25 3.13
C ALA A 62 7.53 -4.52 1.77
N VAL A 63 8.16 -4.05 0.70
CA VAL A 63 7.76 -4.32 -0.68
C VAL A 63 8.77 -5.22 -1.38
N SER A 64 8.37 -5.85 -2.49
CA SER A 64 9.22 -6.71 -3.31
C SER A 64 10.51 -6.00 -3.74
N THR A 65 11.61 -6.74 -3.87
CA THR A 65 12.94 -6.17 -4.11
C THR A 65 13.01 -5.35 -5.40
N GLY A 66 12.34 -5.79 -6.47
CA GLY A 66 12.32 -5.08 -7.75
C GLY A 66 11.53 -3.77 -7.75
N ALA A 67 10.71 -3.53 -6.73
CA ALA A 67 9.85 -2.35 -6.64
C ALA A 67 10.33 -1.29 -5.64
N ARG A 68 11.38 -1.55 -4.87
CA ARG A 68 11.83 -0.66 -3.77
C ARG A 68 12.19 0.76 -4.18
N GLU A 69 12.50 0.97 -5.46
CA GLU A 69 12.82 2.30 -6.00
C GLU A 69 11.61 2.98 -6.65
N TYR A 70 10.48 2.26 -6.79
CA TYR A 70 9.34 2.74 -7.55
C TYR A 70 8.01 2.64 -6.80
N GLY A 71 8.00 2.02 -5.63
CA GLY A 71 6.79 1.81 -4.87
C GLY A 71 6.99 1.64 -3.38
N ALA A 72 5.88 1.74 -2.67
CA ALA A 72 5.80 1.56 -1.22
C ALA A 72 4.44 0.98 -0.84
N ALA A 73 4.35 0.45 0.38
CA ALA A 73 3.10 -0.07 0.92
C ALA A 73 2.95 0.24 2.41
N TRP A 74 1.71 0.35 2.88
CA TRP A 74 1.36 0.59 4.28
C TRP A 74 0.10 -0.21 4.65
N GLY A 75 -0.01 -0.62 5.89
CA GLY A 75 -1.22 -1.24 6.44
C GLY A 75 -1.47 -2.70 6.03
N ASP A 76 -2.56 -3.25 6.55
CA ASP A 76 -3.07 -4.59 6.24
C ASP A 76 -4.60 -4.57 6.33
N PRO A 77 -5.31 -4.64 5.19
CA PRO A 77 -4.84 -4.81 3.81
C PRO A 77 -3.96 -3.64 3.33
N PRO A 78 -3.03 -3.87 2.35
CA PRO A 78 -2.04 -2.87 2.01
C PRO A 78 -2.58 -1.71 1.16
N ILE A 79 -2.29 -0.47 1.57
CA ILE A 79 -2.29 0.70 0.69
C ILE A 79 -1.02 0.59 -0.16
N VAL A 80 -1.13 0.58 -1.49
CA VAL A 80 -0.01 0.37 -2.40
C VAL A 80 0.21 1.60 -3.26
N LEU A 81 1.41 2.17 -3.20
CA LEU A 81 1.85 3.27 -4.07
C LEU A 81 2.77 2.73 -5.16
N SER A 82 2.53 3.14 -6.40
CA SER A 82 3.38 2.87 -7.56
C SER A 82 3.72 4.17 -8.28
N CYS A 83 4.99 4.43 -8.53
CA CYS A 83 5.48 5.59 -9.28
C CYS A 83 5.84 5.17 -10.71
N GLY A 84 5.58 6.04 -11.69
CA GLY A 84 5.91 5.78 -13.09
C GLY A 84 4.82 5.03 -13.86
N VAL A 85 3.60 5.07 -13.37
CA VAL A 85 2.47 4.42 -14.03
C VAL A 85 2.06 5.12 -15.32
N ALA A 86 1.47 4.36 -16.23
CA ALA A 86 0.87 4.89 -17.44
C ALA A 86 -0.33 5.80 -17.12
N ARG A 87 -0.78 6.57 -18.12
CA ARG A 87 -2.00 7.37 -18.00
C ARG A 87 -3.20 6.44 -17.86
N PRO A 88 -4.00 6.56 -16.79
CA PRO A 88 -5.18 5.71 -16.63
C PRO A 88 -6.26 6.02 -17.67
N GLN A 89 -7.05 5.01 -18.01
CA GLN A 89 -8.23 5.22 -18.83
C GLN A 89 -9.20 6.19 -18.15
N GLY A 90 -9.86 7.03 -18.94
CA GLY A 90 -10.79 8.05 -18.44
C GLY A 90 -10.13 9.34 -17.95
N LEU A 91 -8.81 9.36 -17.71
CA LEU A 91 -8.11 10.61 -17.43
C LEU A 91 -7.95 11.43 -18.71
N ASN A 92 -8.83 12.38 -18.93
CA ASN A 92 -8.83 13.32 -20.04
C ASN A 92 -9.02 14.76 -19.50
N ARG A 93 -9.08 15.74 -20.39
CA ARG A 93 -9.25 17.16 -20.03
C ARG A 93 -10.55 17.50 -19.30
N PHE A 94 -11.53 16.62 -19.32
CA PHE A 94 -12.82 16.77 -18.64
C PHE A 94 -12.94 15.90 -17.39
N ALA A 95 -11.87 15.15 -17.04
CA ALA A 95 -11.89 14.28 -15.89
C ALA A 95 -11.99 15.09 -14.60
N THR A 96 -12.85 14.63 -13.70
CA THR A 96 -12.96 15.23 -12.36
C THR A 96 -11.64 15.14 -11.63
N CYS A 97 -11.20 16.25 -11.07
CA CYS A 97 -9.97 16.36 -10.30
C CYS A 97 -10.32 16.62 -8.82
N GLN A 98 -9.85 15.73 -7.94
CA GLN A 98 -9.91 15.97 -6.50
C GLN A 98 -8.59 16.58 -6.06
N GLN A 99 -8.62 17.78 -5.52
CA GLN A 99 -7.39 18.48 -5.09
C GLN A 99 -7.25 18.45 -3.58
N VAL A 100 -6.12 17.91 -3.10
CA VAL A 100 -5.77 17.89 -1.68
C VAL A 100 -4.35 18.41 -1.52
N ASN A 101 -4.16 19.43 -0.69
CA ASN A 101 -2.87 20.06 -0.37
C ASN A 101 -2.03 20.43 -1.61
N GLY A 102 -2.69 20.83 -2.72
CA GLY A 102 -2.05 21.26 -3.97
C GLY A 102 -1.62 20.11 -4.89
N VAL A 103 -2.05 18.86 -4.60
CA VAL A 103 -1.93 17.72 -5.52
C VAL A 103 -3.30 17.39 -6.06
N GLY A 104 -3.40 17.32 -7.39
CA GLY A 104 -4.58 16.84 -8.08
C GLY A 104 -4.59 15.32 -8.19
N TRP A 105 -5.73 14.71 -7.93
CA TRP A 105 -5.95 13.27 -8.00
C TRP A 105 -7.12 12.96 -8.93
N PHE A 106 -6.90 12.01 -9.81
CA PHE A 106 -7.94 11.37 -10.61
C PHE A 106 -8.36 10.08 -9.92
N VAL A 107 -9.64 9.96 -9.62
CA VAL A 107 -10.29 8.70 -9.22
C VAL A 107 -11.32 8.39 -10.29
N PRO A 108 -11.37 7.17 -10.85
CA PRO A 108 -12.38 6.80 -11.82
C PRO A 108 -13.79 7.05 -11.26
N PRO A 109 -14.69 7.76 -11.99
CA PRO A 109 -16.02 8.13 -11.48
C PRO A 109 -16.81 6.96 -10.94
N ALA A 110 -16.79 5.82 -11.61
CA ALA A 110 -17.50 4.61 -11.17
C ALA A 110 -17.02 4.07 -9.80
N GLN A 111 -15.84 4.46 -9.33
CA GLN A 111 -15.35 4.09 -7.99
C GLN A 111 -15.86 5.07 -6.93
N ILE A 112 -16.05 6.34 -7.30
CA ILE A 112 -16.64 7.37 -6.43
C ILE A 112 -18.14 7.12 -6.28
N ASP A 113 -18.84 6.88 -7.37
CA ASP A 113 -20.30 6.69 -7.42
C ASP A 113 -20.75 5.45 -6.62
N ARG A 114 -19.88 4.46 -6.51
CA ARG A 114 -20.13 3.25 -5.72
C ARG A 114 -20.18 3.52 -4.21
N GLY A 115 -19.57 4.62 -3.75
CA GLY A 115 -19.41 4.93 -2.33
C GLY A 115 -18.26 4.15 -1.68
N PRO A 116 -18.32 3.90 -0.37
CA PRO A 116 -17.24 3.23 0.36
C PRO A 116 -16.81 1.91 -0.29
N GLY A 117 -15.49 1.77 -0.52
CA GLY A 117 -14.91 0.61 -1.18
C GLY A 117 -13.48 0.88 -1.68
N PRO A 118 -12.84 -0.12 -2.29
CA PRO A 118 -11.48 0.04 -2.81
C PRO A 118 -11.47 1.02 -3.98
N ILE A 119 -10.48 1.92 -3.98
CA ILE A 119 -10.27 2.89 -5.05
C ILE A 119 -8.83 2.88 -5.56
N THR A 120 -8.69 3.38 -6.80
CA THR A 120 -7.40 3.68 -7.40
C THR A 120 -7.35 5.17 -7.70
N MET A 121 -6.40 5.87 -7.10
CA MET A 121 -6.20 7.30 -7.35
C MET A 121 -4.87 7.55 -8.04
N THR A 122 -4.85 8.45 -9.04
CA THR A 122 -3.65 8.74 -9.84
C THR A 122 -3.40 10.25 -9.87
N THR A 123 -2.15 10.68 -9.69
CA THR A 123 -1.80 12.11 -9.70
C THR A 123 -2.08 12.75 -11.06
N ILE A 124 -2.64 13.97 -11.02
CA ILE A 124 -2.81 14.86 -12.16
C ILE A 124 -1.76 15.95 -12.11
N GLY A 125 -1.16 16.27 -13.27
CA GLY A 125 -0.22 17.37 -13.38
C GLY A 125 1.16 17.11 -12.78
N PHE A 126 1.50 15.88 -12.45
CA PHE A 126 2.82 15.47 -11.96
C PHE A 126 3.44 14.40 -12.84
N GLN A 127 4.77 14.48 -13.04
CA GLN A 127 5.55 13.52 -13.82
C GLN A 127 6.82 13.09 -13.06
N PRO A 128 7.10 11.78 -13.01
CA PRO A 128 6.26 10.65 -13.44
C PRO A 128 4.95 10.57 -12.64
N ARG A 129 3.92 9.90 -13.18
CA ARG A 129 2.64 9.73 -12.47
C ARG A 129 2.78 8.76 -11.32
N VAL A 130 2.06 9.06 -10.25
CA VAL A 130 1.92 8.17 -9.09
C VAL A 130 0.49 7.65 -9.04
N GLN A 131 0.36 6.36 -8.82
CA GLN A 131 -0.91 5.70 -8.53
C GLN A 131 -0.89 5.15 -7.13
N VAL A 132 -2.02 5.27 -6.43
CA VAL A 132 -2.24 4.65 -5.12
C VAL A 132 -3.49 3.80 -5.20
N GLN A 133 -3.35 2.53 -4.81
CA GLN A 133 -4.45 1.61 -4.58
C GLN A 133 -4.78 1.65 -3.10
N LEU A 134 -6.00 2.07 -2.77
CA LEU A 134 -6.49 2.20 -1.40
C LEU A 134 -7.58 1.16 -1.16
N PRO A 135 -7.40 0.21 -0.23
CA PRO A 135 -8.46 -0.69 0.23
C PRO A 135 -9.67 0.07 0.78
N GLY A 136 -10.83 -0.55 0.71
CA GLY A 136 -12.08 0.05 1.21
C GLY A 136 -12.10 0.31 2.71
N ASP A 137 -11.27 -0.38 3.46
CA ASP A 137 -11.07 -0.23 4.91
C ASP A 137 -10.58 1.18 5.29
N TYR A 138 -9.91 1.86 4.36
CA TYR A 138 -9.33 3.21 4.55
C TYR A 138 -10.13 4.29 3.82
N TRP A 139 -11.40 4.07 3.59
CA TRP A 139 -12.29 5.08 3.05
C TRP A 139 -12.68 6.10 4.14
N PRO A 140 -12.71 7.41 3.87
CA PRO A 140 -12.46 8.12 2.60
C PRO A 140 -10.96 8.38 2.33
N PRO A 141 -10.55 8.57 1.05
CA PRO A 141 -9.13 8.65 0.66
C PRO A 141 -8.41 9.94 1.08
N ALA A 142 -9.10 10.88 1.67
CA ALA A 142 -8.59 12.23 1.93
C ALA A 142 -7.33 12.25 2.82
N ALA A 143 -7.25 11.38 3.82
CA ALA A 143 -6.09 11.27 4.70
C ALA A 143 -4.85 10.78 3.93
N ALA A 144 -4.98 9.69 3.17
CA ALA A 144 -3.89 9.19 2.33
C ALA A 144 -3.44 10.22 1.28
N MET A 145 -4.37 10.96 0.65
CA MET A 145 -4.04 12.04 -0.28
C MET A 145 -3.26 13.17 0.42
N ALA A 146 -3.64 13.53 1.64
CA ALA A 146 -3.00 14.60 2.41
C ALA A 146 -1.56 14.23 2.81
N ASP A 147 -1.34 13.01 3.31
CA ASP A 147 -0.03 12.50 3.73
C ASP A 147 0.96 12.42 2.56
N LEU A 148 0.47 12.04 1.38
CA LEU A 148 1.28 11.89 0.17
C LEU A 148 1.53 13.21 -0.58
N ALA A 149 0.80 14.30 -0.26
CA ALA A 149 0.92 15.54 -1.01
C ALA A 149 2.31 16.19 -0.91
N LYS A 150 2.90 16.22 0.29
CA LYS A 150 4.23 16.83 0.49
C LYS A 150 5.33 16.10 -0.29
N PRO A 151 5.51 14.77 -0.19
CA PRO A 151 6.53 14.06 -0.94
C PRO A 151 6.31 14.11 -2.46
N VAL A 152 5.06 14.06 -2.94
CA VAL A 152 4.73 14.21 -4.37
C VAL A 152 5.22 15.55 -4.89
N LYS A 153 4.88 16.66 -4.23
CA LYS A 153 5.29 18.02 -4.65
C LYS A 153 6.80 18.23 -4.57
N ALA A 154 7.47 17.62 -3.61
CA ALA A 154 8.91 17.78 -3.43
C ALA A 154 9.75 17.00 -4.43
N SER A 155 9.26 15.85 -4.92
CA SER A 155 10.06 14.91 -5.69
C SER A 155 9.71 14.87 -7.18
N LEU A 156 8.47 15.20 -7.54
CA LEU A 156 7.99 15.07 -8.92
C LEU A 156 7.93 16.41 -9.65
N GLN A 157 8.02 16.36 -10.96
CA GLN A 157 7.88 17.54 -11.80
C GLN A 157 6.41 17.93 -11.91
N HIS A 158 6.05 19.13 -11.45
CA HIS A 158 4.74 19.71 -11.69
C HIS A 158 4.65 20.21 -13.12
N THR A 159 3.62 19.82 -13.85
CA THR A 159 3.41 20.19 -15.26
C THR A 159 2.18 21.07 -15.48
N HIS A 160 1.12 20.85 -14.70
CA HIS A 160 -0.11 21.66 -14.71
C HIS A 160 -0.95 21.36 -13.47
N SER A 161 -1.78 22.29 -13.06
CA SER A 161 -2.74 22.09 -11.97
C SER A 161 -4.04 21.45 -12.46
N CYS A 162 -4.88 21.03 -11.53
CA CYS A 162 -6.29 20.77 -11.81
C CYS A 162 -6.94 22.04 -12.39
N VAL A 163 -7.69 21.91 -13.44
CA VAL A 163 -8.51 22.95 -14.07
C VAL A 163 -9.98 22.56 -13.95
#